data_0fe57c3e913005d5cc2e18fe8626c359
#
_entry.id   0fe57c3e913005d5cc2e18fe8626c359
#
_cell.length_a   1.000
_cell.length_b   1.000
_cell.length_c   1.000
_cell.angle_alpha   90.00
_cell.angle_beta   90.00
_cell.angle_gamma   90.00
#
_symmetry.space_group_name_H-M   'P 1'
#
loop_
_entity.id
_entity.type
_entity.pdbx_description
1 polymer ?
#
loop_
_entity_poly.entity_id
_entity_poly.type
_entity_poly.pdbx_seq_one_letter_code
_entity_poly.pdbx_strand_id
1 'polypeptide(L)'
;MKFNRILLKLSGESLAGEQKQGINTERLNDYARQIKEIAEMGVQIGIVIGGGNIFRGLTGAGKGFDRVKGDQMGMCATVINSLGLSSALGAIGQKNRVLTAIRMEPIGEFYTKWKAIEAMERGEVVIMSAGTGSPYFTTDTGSSLRGIEIEADVMLKGTRVDGIYTADPEKDPTATKFQDITYQDVIAKGLKVMDITATAMCMQNDLPIYVFNMDIVGNLKKVISGEDIGTLVHN
;
A
#
# COMPACT_ATOMS: atom_id res chain seq x y z
N MET A 1 5.36 -20.95 2.00
CA MET A 1 4.97 -19.61 1.53
C MET A 1 3.44 -19.54 1.52
N LYS A 2 2.83 -18.54 2.17
CA LYS A 2 1.37 -18.44 2.32
C LYS A 2 0.71 -17.81 1.06
N PHE A 3 1.44 -16.93 0.36
CA PHE A 3 0.93 -16.18 -0.77
C PHE A 3 1.94 -16.19 -1.93
N ASN A 4 1.45 -16.28 -3.17
CA ASN A 4 2.26 -16.27 -4.38
C ASN A 4 2.33 -14.88 -5.01
N ARG A 5 1.20 -14.15 -5.05
CA ARG A 5 1.10 -12.79 -5.58
C ARG A 5 0.45 -11.89 -4.54
N ILE A 6 1.08 -10.77 -4.23
CA ILE A 6 0.59 -9.83 -3.24
C ILE A 6 0.45 -8.42 -3.80
N LEU A 7 -0.50 -7.66 -3.26
CA LEU A 7 -0.45 -6.22 -3.30
C LEU A 7 0.07 -5.70 -1.96
N LEU A 8 1.22 -5.04 -1.95
CA LEU A 8 1.75 -4.36 -0.76
C LEU A 8 1.36 -2.88 -0.79
N LYS A 9 0.49 -2.47 0.14
CA LYS A 9 0.12 -1.07 0.32
C LYS A 9 0.96 -0.43 1.43
N LEU A 10 1.70 0.61 1.08
CA LEU A 10 2.55 1.36 1.98
C LEU A 10 1.99 2.76 2.26
N SER A 11 2.15 3.24 3.49
CA SER A 11 1.84 4.62 3.84
C SER A 11 2.97 5.55 3.40
N GLY A 12 2.64 6.64 2.72
CA GLY A 12 3.63 7.69 2.45
C GLY A 12 4.20 8.30 3.74
N GLU A 13 3.39 8.38 4.79
CA GLU A 13 3.83 8.92 6.09
C GLU A 13 4.92 8.06 6.73
N SER A 14 4.87 6.74 6.53
CA SER A 14 5.93 5.84 7.00
C SER A 14 7.25 6.11 6.29
N LEU A 15 7.23 6.59 5.02
CA LEU A 15 8.44 6.98 4.29
C LEU A 15 9.08 8.28 4.81
N ALA A 16 8.32 9.14 5.48
CA ALA A 16 8.86 10.37 6.07
C ALA A 16 9.67 10.10 7.36
N GLY A 17 9.44 8.96 8.00
CA GLY A 17 10.05 8.64 9.29
C GLY A 17 9.68 9.71 10.35
N GLU A 18 10.63 10.06 11.20
CA GLU A 18 10.44 11.06 12.26
C GLU A 18 10.24 12.49 11.75
N GLN A 19 10.67 12.78 10.51
CA GLN A 19 10.58 14.12 9.91
C GLN A 19 9.14 14.54 9.57
N LYS A 20 8.18 13.61 9.56
CA LYS A 20 6.76 13.81 9.23
C LYS A 20 6.46 14.32 7.81
N GLN A 21 7.46 14.78 7.07
CA GLN A 21 7.36 15.27 5.68
C GLN A 21 8.57 14.81 4.85
N GLY A 22 8.38 14.73 3.53
CA GLY A 22 9.42 14.30 2.60
C GLY A 22 9.67 12.80 2.62
N ILE A 23 10.85 12.40 2.18
CA ILE A 23 11.28 11.01 2.09
C ILE A 23 12.53 10.83 2.95
N ASN A 24 12.48 9.93 3.92
CA ASN A 24 13.63 9.50 4.68
C ASN A 24 14.36 8.38 3.93
N THR A 25 15.62 8.62 3.54
CA THR A 25 16.41 7.70 2.72
C THR A 25 16.68 6.36 3.44
N GLU A 26 16.90 6.39 4.74
CA GLU A 26 17.16 5.18 5.53
C GLU A 26 15.91 4.29 5.55
N ARG A 27 14.75 4.87 5.85
CA ARG A 27 13.47 4.17 5.83
C ARG A 27 13.14 3.58 4.46
N LEU A 28 13.44 4.35 3.39
CA LEU A 28 13.26 3.89 2.02
C LEU A 28 14.13 2.68 1.70
N ASN A 29 15.39 2.70 2.13
CA ASN A 29 16.33 1.60 1.97
C ASN A 29 15.92 0.36 2.79
N ASP A 30 15.37 0.55 4.01
CA ASP A 30 14.85 -0.55 4.83
C ASP A 30 13.67 -1.25 4.13
N TYR A 31 12.75 -0.48 3.57
CA TYR A 31 11.65 -1.04 2.80
C TYR A 31 12.14 -1.77 1.55
N ALA A 32 13.09 -1.19 0.81
CA ALA A 32 13.66 -1.82 -0.37
C ALA A 32 14.31 -3.19 -0.03
N ARG A 33 15.05 -3.27 1.09
CA ARG A 33 15.66 -4.53 1.55
C ARG A 33 14.61 -5.58 1.89
N GLN A 34 13.56 -5.23 2.65
CA GLN A 34 12.49 -6.16 3.01
C GLN A 34 11.71 -6.64 1.77
N ILE A 35 11.44 -5.74 0.81
CA ILE A 35 10.76 -6.09 -0.45
C ILE A 35 11.63 -7.04 -1.27
N LYS A 36 12.93 -6.75 -1.41
CA LYS A 36 13.85 -7.63 -2.13
C LYS A 36 13.90 -9.02 -1.50
N GLU A 37 13.95 -9.11 -0.17
CA GLU A 37 13.98 -10.39 0.55
C GLU A 37 12.81 -11.29 0.17
N ILE A 38 11.59 -10.77 0.10
CA ILE A 38 10.44 -11.57 -0.30
C ILE A 38 10.35 -11.80 -1.81
N ALA A 39 10.87 -10.89 -2.64
CA ALA A 39 11.00 -11.10 -4.07
C ALA A 39 11.94 -12.27 -4.39
N GLU A 40 13.07 -12.39 -3.66
CA GLU A 40 14.02 -13.51 -3.76
C GLU A 40 13.42 -14.85 -3.30
N MET A 41 12.35 -14.83 -2.49
CA MET A 41 11.57 -16.02 -2.16
C MET A 41 10.61 -16.44 -3.30
N GLY A 42 10.53 -15.68 -4.39
CA GLY A 42 9.66 -15.97 -5.54
C GLY A 42 8.26 -15.35 -5.44
N VAL A 43 8.01 -14.44 -4.50
CA VAL A 43 6.73 -13.73 -4.40
C VAL A 43 6.60 -12.70 -5.52
N GLN A 44 5.49 -12.69 -6.22
CA GLN A 44 5.11 -11.66 -7.17
C GLN A 44 4.56 -10.45 -6.43
N ILE A 45 5.16 -9.27 -6.62
CA ILE A 45 4.90 -8.10 -5.77
C ILE A 45 4.41 -6.92 -6.59
N GLY A 46 3.15 -6.53 -6.37
CA GLY A 46 2.62 -5.23 -6.74
C GLY A 46 2.66 -4.29 -5.53
N ILE A 47 3.06 -3.04 -5.72
CA ILE A 47 3.18 -2.04 -4.64
C ILE A 47 2.33 -0.81 -4.98
N VAL A 48 1.61 -0.31 -3.99
CA VAL A 48 0.97 1.02 -4.02
C VAL A 48 1.44 1.82 -2.81
N ILE A 49 1.89 3.06 -3.03
CA ILE A 49 2.38 3.94 -1.97
C ILE A 49 1.52 5.20 -1.90
N GLY A 50 1.11 5.59 -0.68
CA GLY A 50 0.42 6.86 -0.46
C GLY A 50 1.33 8.07 -0.65
N GLY A 51 0.73 9.25 -0.88
CA GLY A 51 1.46 10.52 -1.08
C GLY A 51 1.41 11.49 0.12
N GLY A 52 0.85 11.05 1.26
CA GLY A 52 0.53 11.94 2.38
C GLY A 52 1.72 12.61 3.09
N ASN A 53 2.94 12.10 2.91
CA ASN A 53 4.20 12.72 3.35
C ASN A 53 4.63 13.93 2.50
N ILE A 54 4.10 14.07 1.29
CA ILE A 54 4.43 15.13 0.35
C ILE A 54 3.26 16.11 0.23
N PHE A 55 2.05 15.57 -0.04
CA PHE A 55 0.85 16.40 -0.17
C PHE A 55 -0.41 15.61 0.23
N ARG A 56 -1.32 16.30 0.97
CA ARG A 56 -2.64 15.78 1.37
C ARG A 56 -3.74 16.60 0.75
N GLY A 57 -4.42 16.05 -0.27
CA GLY A 57 -5.48 16.73 -1.03
C GLY A 57 -6.64 17.25 -0.16
N LEU A 58 -7.12 16.43 0.79
CA LEU A 58 -8.21 16.82 1.71
C LEU A 58 -7.84 18.01 2.62
N THR A 59 -6.60 18.07 3.09
CA THR A 59 -6.11 19.19 3.91
C THR A 59 -5.87 20.44 3.06
N GLY A 60 -5.54 20.27 1.78
CA GLY A 60 -5.42 21.35 0.82
C GLY A 60 -6.76 21.98 0.44
N ALA A 61 -7.83 21.18 0.26
CA ALA A 61 -9.16 21.67 -0.08
C ALA A 61 -9.70 22.65 0.98
N GLY A 62 -9.42 22.43 2.28
CA GLY A 62 -9.76 23.38 3.35
C GLY A 62 -8.94 24.67 3.35
N LYS A 63 -7.91 24.79 2.50
CA LYS A 63 -7.03 25.97 2.37
C LYS A 63 -7.21 26.70 1.02
N GLY A 64 -8.35 26.53 0.37
CA GLY A 64 -8.68 27.24 -0.89
C GLY A 64 -8.24 26.53 -2.17
N PHE A 65 -7.75 25.29 -2.11
CA PHE A 65 -7.51 24.48 -3.30
C PHE A 65 -8.80 23.87 -3.82
N ASP A 66 -8.94 23.86 -5.15
CA ASP A 66 -9.96 23.04 -5.81
C ASP A 66 -9.73 21.55 -5.50
N ARG A 67 -10.78 20.80 -5.21
CA ARG A 67 -10.70 19.40 -4.81
C ARG A 67 -10.01 18.53 -5.87
N VAL A 68 -10.37 18.73 -7.14
CA VAL A 68 -9.80 17.96 -8.25
C VAL A 68 -8.30 18.22 -8.37
N LYS A 69 -7.90 19.50 -8.29
CA LYS A 69 -6.47 19.88 -8.30
C LYS A 69 -5.71 19.31 -7.10
N GLY A 70 -6.32 19.34 -5.92
CA GLY A 70 -5.74 18.74 -4.72
C GLY A 70 -5.51 17.22 -4.87
N ASP A 71 -6.49 16.51 -5.42
CA ASP A 71 -6.36 15.07 -5.66
C ASP A 71 -5.30 14.76 -6.75
N GLN A 72 -5.22 15.58 -7.82
CA GLN A 72 -4.16 15.48 -8.83
C GLN A 72 -2.76 15.72 -8.24
N MET A 73 -2.60 16.68 -7.34
CA MET A 73 -1.34 16.90 -6.60
C MET A 73 -1.01 15.69 -5.74
N GLY A 74 -2.01 15.08 -5.08
CA GLY A 74 -1.84 13.83 -4.34
C GLY A 74 -1.39 12.67 -5.23
N MET A 75 -1.92 12.54 -6.44
CA MET A 75 -1.46 11.56 -7.43
C MET A 75 0.01 11.78 -7.78
N CYS A 76 0.43 13.02 -8.08
CA CYS A 76 1.82 13.36 -8.33
C CYS A 76 2.72 13.03 -7.11
N ALA A 77 2.25 13.26 -5.90
CA ALA A 77 2.97 12.92 -4.68
C ALA A 77 3.24 11.40 -4.57
N THR A 78 2.28 10.56 -4.98
CA THR A 78 2.51 9.10 -5.03
C THR A 78 3.57 8.72 -6.06
N VAL A 79 3.65 9.43 -7.19
CA VAL A 79 4.67 9.20 -8.22
C VAL A 79 6.07 9.51 -7.68
N ILE A 80 6.24 10.62 -6.95
CA ILE A 80 7.51 10.98 -6.32
C ILE A 80 7.97 9.86 -5.37
N ASN A 81 7.09 9.35 -4.50
CA ASN A 81 7.41 8.24 -3.60
C ASN A 81 7.76 6.96 -4.37
N SER A 82 7.04 6.69 -5.45
CA SER A 82 7.28 5.50 -6.31
C SER A 82 8.65 5.55 -6.98
N LEU A 83 9.07 6.72 -7.48
CA LEU A 83 10.41 6.91 -8.05
C LEU A 83 11.51 6.72 -7.00
N GLY A 84 11.28 7.24 -5.78
CA GLY A 84 12.19 7.03 -4.66
C GLY A 84 12.38 5.54 -4.35
N LEU A 85 11.28 4.78 -4.20
CA LEU A 85 11.36 3.34 -3.94
C LEU A 85 11.97 2.58 -5.12
N SER A 86 11.63 2.94 -6.35
CA SER A 86 12.22 2.35 -7.57
C SER A 86 13.73 2.53 -7.60
N SER A 87 14.23 3.73 -7.25
CA SER A 87 15.65 4.03 -7.16
C SER A 87 16.33 3.18 -6.07
N ALA A 88 15.73 3.06 -4.88
CA ALA A 88 16.28 2.26 -3.79
C ALA A 88 16.33 0.76 -4.12
N LEU A 89 15.30 0.21 -4.76
CA LEU A 89 15.28 -1.18 -5.24
C LEU A 89 16.35 -1.40 -6.32
N GLY A 90 16.47 -0.49 -7.28
CA GLY A 90 17.51 -0.55 -8.32
C GLY A 90 18.92 -0.52 -7.75
N ALA A 91 19.17 0.33 -6.75
CA ALA A 91 20.48 0.43 -6.08
C ALA A 91 20.95 -0.87 -5.41
N ILE A 92 20.01 -1.72 -4.99
CA ILE A 92 20.33 -3.04 -4.42
C ILE A 92 20.16 -4.19 -5.44
N GLY A 93 20.00 -3.87 -6.74
CA GLY A 93 19.92 -4.85 -7.82
C GLY A 93 18.57 -5.56 -7.96
N GLN A 94 17.50 -5.07 -7.31
CA GLN A 94 16.16 -5.59 -7.51
C GLN A 94 15.53 -4.97 -8.76
N LYS A 95 15.21 -5.81 -9.75
CA LYS A 95 14.47 -5.38 -10.95
C LYS A 95 13.10 -4.85 -10.53
N ASN A 96 12.75 -3.70 -11.05
CA ASN A 96 11.47 -3.10 -10.74
C ASN A 96 10.96 -2.22 -11.89
N ARG A 97 9.66 -1.88 -11.85
CA ARG A 97 8.98 -1.10 -12.87
C ARG A 97 7.97 -0.16 -12.23
N VAL A 98 7.96 1.11 -12.66
CA VAL A 98 6.95 2.08 -12.24
C VAL A 98 5.89 2.19 -13.33
N LEU A 99 4.65 1.86 -12.95
CA LEU A 99 3.46 2.01 -13.80
C LEU A 99 2.57 3.12 -13.21
N THR A 100 2.10 4.01 -14.06
CA THR A 100 1.30 5.18 -13.64
C THR A 100 -0.12 5.13 -14.19
N ALA A 101 -1.11 5.40 -13.35
CA ALA A 101 -2.53 5.42 -13.75
C ALA A 101 -2.88 6.61 -14.68
N ILE A 102 -2.03 7.62 -14.75
CA ILE A 102 -2.10 8.75 -15.70
C ILE A 102 -0.86 8.72 -16.58
N ARG A 103 -0.98 9.18 -17.84
CA ARG A 103 0.15 9.19 -18.76
C ARG A 103 1.22 10.17 -18.31
N MET A 104 2.41 9.67 -18.04
CA MET A 104 3.55 10.44 -17.54
C MET A 104 4.89 9.98 -18.16
N GLU A 105 4.87 9.44 -19.36
CA GLU A 105 6.12 9.05 -20.06
C GLU A 105 7.02 10.30 -20.26
N PRO A 106 8.34 10.21 -20.05
CA PRO A 106 9.13 8.99 -19.73
C PRO A 106 9.33 8.70 -18.24
N ILE A 107 8.57 9.32 -17.33
CA ILE A 107 8.72 9.17 -15.87
C ILE A 107 8.29 7.79 -15.41
N GLY A 108 7.19 7.26 -15.95
CA GLY A 108 6.67 5.93 -15.70
C GLY A 108 5.81 5.48 -16.88
N GLU A 109 5.68 4.18 -17.08
CA GLU A 109 4.86 3.63 -18.14
C GLU A 109 3.37 3.72 -17.78
N PHE A 110 2.52 3.92 -18.78
CA PHE A 110 1.08 3.87 -18.55
C PHE A 110 0.65 2.48 -18.10
N TYR A 111 -0.07 2.44 -16.97
CA TYR A 111 -0.54 1.20 -16.34
C TYR A 111 -1.54 0.46 -17.22
N THR A 112 -1.35 -0.84 -17.33
CA THR A 112 -2.39 -1.79 -17.69
C THR A 112 -2.22 -3.05 -16.85
N LYS A 113 -3.32 -3.75 -16.53
CA LYS A 113 -3.31 -5.04 -15.81
C LYS A 113 -2.26 -5.99 -16.38
N TRP A 114 -2.26 -6.15 -17.70
CA TRP A 114 -1.39 -7.11 -18.39
C TRP A 114 0.08 -6.78 -18.27
N LYS A 115 0.46 -5.50 -18.41
CA LYS A 115 1.85 -5.06 -18.16
C LYS A 115 2.31 -5.34 -16.74
N ALA A 116 1.42 -5.13 -15.75
CA ALA A 116 1.75 -5.39 -14.37
C ALA A 116 1.97 -6.89 -14.11
N ILE A 117 1.04 -7.74 -14.54
CA ILE A 117 1.14 -9.20 -14.37
C ILE A 117 2.38 -9.74 -15.07
N GLU A 118 2.60 -9.38 -16.34
CA GLU A 118 3.74 -9.84 -17.13
C GLU A 118 5.09 -9.43 -16.51
N ALA A 119 5.18 -8.23 -15.94
CA ALA A 119 6.40 -7.78 -15.25
C ALA A 119 6.62 -8.59 -13.95
N MET A 120 5.58 -8.82 -13.14
CA MET A 120 5.68 -9.63 -11.92
C MET A 120 6.07 -11.08 -12.22
N GLU A 121 5.55 -11.67 -13.29
CA GLU A 121 5.90 -13.03 -13.73
C GLU A 121 7.38 -13.14 -14.17
N ARG A 122 8.00 -12.04 -14.62
CA ARG A 122 9.44 -11.95 -14.87
C ARG A 122 10.28 -11.68 -13.62
N GLY A 123 9.68 -11.63 -12.44
CA GLY A 123 10.36 -11.34 -11.17
C GLY A 123 10.67 -9.86 -10.96
N GLU A 124 10.02 -8.96 -11.71
CA GLU A 124 10.10 -7.52 -11.46
C GLU A 124 9.13 -7.12 -10.34
N VAL A 125 9.55 -6.26 -9.41
CA VAL A 125 8.64 -5.60 -8.47
C VAL A 125 7.92 -4.48 -9.21
N VAL A 126 6.59 -4.47 -9.19
CA VAL A 126 5.78 -3.48 -9.92
C VAL A 126 5.24 -2.43 -8.95
N ILE A 127 5.63 -1.17 -9.14
CA ILE A 127 5.16 -0.04 -8.33
C ILE A 127 4.08 0.68 -9.13
N MET A 128 2.85 0.65 -8.63
CA MET A 128 1.68 1.24 -9.27
C MET A 128 1.34 2.57 -8.60
N SER A 129 1.51 3.66 -9.33
CA SER A 129 1.38 5.03 -8.83
C SER A 129 0.23 5.81 -9.47
N ALA A 130 -0.01 7.03 -8.98
CA ALA A 130 -1.12 7.90 -9.35
C ALA A 130 -2.53 7.33 -9.01
N GLY A 131 -2.61 6.42 -8.03
CA GLY A 131 -3.85 5.89 -7.49
C GLY A 131 -4.75 5.24 -8.54
N THR A 132 -6.03 5.64 -8.59
CA THR A 132 -6.99 5.21 -9.62
C THR A 132 -6.83 5.96 -10.94
N GLY A 133 -6.08 7.06 -10.96
CA GLY A 133 -6.04 8.03 -12.08
C GLY A 133 -7.23 8.99 -12.12
N SER A 134 -8.17 8.86 -11.19
CA SER A 134 -9.38 9.70 -11.10
C SER A 134 -9.44 10.42 -9.75
N PRO A 135 -9.86 11.72 -9.73
CA PRO A 135 -10.13 12.44 -8.50
C PRO A 135 -11.23 11.78 -7.65
N TYR A 136 -11.37 12.22 -6.40
CA TYR A 136 -12.33 11.75 -5.40
C TYR A 136 -12.09 10.37 -4.81
N PHE A 137 -11.07 9.65 -5.24
CA PHE A 137 -10.66 8.36 -4.68
C PHE A 137 -9.39 8.49 -3.84
N THR A 138 -9.30 7.65 -2.83
CA THR A 138 -8.12 7.59 -1.95
C THR A 138 -7.08 6.60 -2.47
N THR A 139 -5.92 6.58 -1.82
CA THR A 139 -4.90 5.55 -2.06
C THR A 139 -5.41 4.16 -1.64
N ASP A 140 -6.27 4.06 -0.61
CA ASP A 140 -6.85 2.79 -0.19
C ASP A 140 -7.74 2.21 -1.30
N THR A 141 -8.60 3.05 -1.92
CA THR A 141 -9.39 2.65 -3.10
C THR A 141 -8.50 2.25 -4.27
N GLY A 142 -7.43 3.03 -4.55
CA GLY A 142 -6.46 2.69 -5.58
C GLY A 142 -5.80 1.33 -5.31
N SER A 143 -5.43 1.04 -4.06
CA SER A 143 -4.82 -0.24 -3.67
C SER A 143 -5.78 -1.41 -3.87
N SER A 144 -7.04 -1.26 -3.47
CA SER A 144 -8.08 -2.28 -3.68
C SER A 144 -8.26 -2.59 -5.17
N LEU A 145 -8.41 -1.55 -6.00
CA LEU A 145 -8.53 -1.70 -7.44
C LEU A 145 -7.33 -2.45 -8.04
N ARG A 146 -6.11 -2.02 -7.74
CA ARG A 146 -4.89 -2.65 -8.25
C ARG A 146 -4.73 -4.08 -7.76
N GLY A 147 -5.03 -4.36 -6.48
CA GLY A 147 -4.99 -5.72 -5.92
C GLY A 147 -5.89 -6.69 -6.67
N ILE A 148 -7.11 -6.27 -6.96
CA ILE A 148 -8.09 -7.07 -7.72
C ILE A 148 -7.62 -7.24 -9.17
N GLU A 149 -7.19 -6.17 -9.84
CA GLU A 149 -6.76 -6.22 -11.24
C GLU A 149 -5.56 -7.14 -11.46
N ILE A 150 -4.58 -7.13 -10.55
CA ILE A 150 -3.40 -8.01 -10.65
C ILE A 150 -3.65 -9.42 -10.13
N GLU A 151 -4.87 -9.73 -9.69
CA GLU A 151 -5.23 -11.04 -9.13
C GLU A 151 -4.36 -11.41 -7.91
N ALA A 152 -4.21 -10.47 -6.98
CA ALA A 152 -3.44 -10.70 -5.77
C ALA A 152 -4.16 -11.67 -4.82
N ASP A 153 -3.42 -12.59 -4.20
CA ASP A 153 -3.94 -13.52 -3.17
C ASP A 153 -4.36 -12.76 -1.91
N VAL A 154 -3.71 -11.61 -1.66
CA VAL A 154 -3.94 -10.77 -0.48
C VAL A 154 -3.44 -9.35 -0.72
N MET A 155 -4.11 -8.37 -0.10
CA MET A 155 -3.57 -7.04 0.07
C MET A 155 -2.90 -6.93 1.45
N LEU A 156 -1.59 -6.75 1.47
CA LEU A 156 -0.81 -6.50 2.68
C LEU A 156 -0.80 -5.00 2.97
N LYS A 157 -1.51 -4.59 4.02
CA LYS A 157 -1.52 -3.19 4.48
C LYS A 157 -0.43 -2.98 5.52
N GLY A 158 0.70 -2.45 5.08
CA GLY A 158 1.80 -2.04 5.95
C GLY A 158 1.47 -0.74 6.69
N THR A 159 1.40 -0.81 8.00
CA THR A 159 1.09 0.31 8.92
C THR A 159 2.13 0.44 10.01
N ARG A 160 1.96 1.42 10.92
CA ARG A 160 2.76 1.55 12.15
C ARG A 160 2.20 0.76 13.33
N VAL A 161 0.96 0.27 13.21
CA VAL A 161 0.32 -0.60 14.20
C VAL A 161 0.35 -2.04 13.72
N ASP A 162 0.34 -2.98 14.65
CA ASP A 162 0.51 -4.40 14.39
C ASP A 162 -0.80 -5.14 14.07
N GLY A 163 -1.91 -4.42 13.86
CA GLY A 163 -3.19 -5.02 13.51
C GLY A 163 -4.37 -4.09 13.70
N ILE A 164 -5.58 -4.66 13.71
CA ILE A 164 -6.84 -3.97 13.95
C ILE A 164 -7.26 -4.24 15.40
N TYR A 165 -7.71 -3.19 16.08
CA TYR A 165 -8.12 -3.24 17.48
C TYR A 165 -9.57 -2.83 17.65
N THR A 166 -10.16 -3.22 18.78
CA THR A 166 -11.54 -2.82 19.18
C THR A 166 -11.68 -1.31 19.38
N ALA A 167 -10.59 -0.62 19.71
CA ALA A 167 -10.47 0.82 19.85
C ALA A 167 -9.03 1.24 19.52
N ASP A 168 -8.71 2.52 19.54
CA ASP A 168 -7.35 3.04 19.33
C ASP A 168 -6.44 2.63 20.52
N PRO A 169 -5.47 1.71 20.33
CA PRO A 169 -4.64 1.22 21.44
C PRO A 169 -3.73 2.27 22.07
N GLU A 170 -3.48 3.41 21.37
CA GLU A 170 -2.72 4.52 21.93
C GLU A 170 -3.55 5.36 22.93
N LYS A 171 -4.88 5.26 22.85
CA LYS A 171 -5.82 6.03 23.70
C LYS A 171 -6.57 5.18 24.70
N ASP A 172 -6.80 3.91 24.37
CA ASP A 172 -7.55 2.97 25.19
C ASP A 172 -6.68 1.74 25.49
N PRO A 173 -6.11 1.63 26.68
CA PRO A 173 -5.28 0.49 27.08
C PRO A 173 -6.07 -0.83 27.19
N THR A 174 -7.40 -0.79 27.15
CA THR A 174 -8.26 -1.98 27.14
C THR A 174 -8.55 -2.51 25.74
N ALA A 175 -8.10 -1.79 24.71
CA ALA A 175 -8.28 -2.21 23.33
C ALA A 175 -7.62 -3.57 23.08
N THR A 176 -8.39 -4.49 22.50
CA THR A 176 -7.91 -5.83 22.15
C THR A 176 -7.72 -5.97 20.65
N LYS A 177 -6.62 -6.63 20.25
CA LYS A 177 -6.33 -6.90 18.83
C LYS A 177 -7.17 -8.05 18.31
N PHE A 178 -7.74 -7.88 17.12
CA PHE A 178 -8.33 -8.98 16.38
C PHE A 178 -7.24 -9.82 15.70
N GLN A 179 -7.35 -11.13 15.74
CA GLN A 179 -6.52 -12.03 14.95
C GLN A 179 -7.07 -12.12 13.52
N ASP A 180 -8.38 -12.27 13.41
CA ASP A 180 -9.14 -12.17 12.18
C ASP A 180 -10.47 -11.46 12.42
N ILE A 181 -11.07 -10.88 11.38
CA ILE A 181 -12.35 -10.19 11.43
C ILE A 181 -12.98 -10.16 10.03
N THR A 182 -14.32 -10.28 9.97
CA THR A 182 -15.01 -10.19 8.68
C THR A 182 -15.18 -8.75 8.21
N TYR A 183 -15.30 -8.53 6.88
CA TYR A 183 -15.64 -7.22 6.34
C TYR A 183 -16.94 -6.67 6.90
N GLN A 184 -17.95 -7.54 7.12
CA GLN A 184 -19.22 -7.15 7.70
C GLN A 184 -19.05 -6.61 9.12
N ASP A 185 -18.24 -7.26 9.94
CA ASP A 185 -17.91 -6.80 11.29
C ASP A 185 -17.12 -5.49 11.30
N VAL A 186 -16.16 -5.32 10.38
CA VAL A 186 -15.42 -4.07 10.21
C VAL A 186 -16.39 -2.92 9.96
N ILE A 187 -17.33 -3.11 9.04
CA ILE A 187 -18.36 -2.10 8.68
C ILE A 187 -19.32 -1.86 9.85
N ALA A 188 -19.87 -2.94 10.44
CA ALA A 188 -20.84 -2.84 11.52
C ALA A 188 -20.27 -2.18 12.78
N LYS A 189 -19.00 -2.43 13.10
CA LYS A 189 -18.30 -1.83 14.24
C LYS A 189 -17.69 -0.46 13.92
N GLY A 190 -17.77 0.00 12.67
CA GLY A 190 -17.20 1.29 12.25
C GLY A 190 -15.67 1.37 12.40
N LEU A 191 -14.97 0.24 12.25
CA LEU A 191 -13.51 0.18 12.39
C LEU A 191 -12.83 0.84 11.19
N LYS A 192 -11.84 1.69 11.46
CA LYS A 192 -11.14 2.47 10.43
C LYS A 192 -9.96 1.70 9.83
N VAL A 193 -10.25 0.60 9.16
CA VAL A 193 -9.22 -0.17 8.44
C VAL A 193 -8.83 0.53 7.14
N MET A 194 -9.83 0.86 6.33
CA MET A 194 -9.74 1.61 5.07
C MET A 194 -10.98 2.48 4.89
N ASP A 195 -11.04 3.28 3.82
CA ASP A 195 -12.31 3.94 3.47
C ASP A 195 -13.37 2.91 3.02
N ILE A 196 -14.63 3.32 3.10
CA ILE A 196 -15.79 2.45 2.84
C ILE A 196 -15.75 1.89 1.40
N THR A 197 -15.36 2.72 0.41
CA THR A 197 -15.29 2.31 -0.99
C THR A 197 -14.25 1.21 -1.18
N ALA A 198 -13.08 1.37 -0.61
CA ALA A 198 -12.00 0.39 -0.66
C ALA A 198 -12.40 -0.92 0.03
N THR A 199 -13.03 -0.82 1.21
CA THR A 199 -13.51 -1.98 1.98
C THR A 199 -14.57 -2.75 1.20
N ALA A 200 -15.59 -2.06 0.65
CA ALA A 200 -16.63 -2.68 -0.15
C ALA A 200 -16.08 -3.35 -1.42
N MET A 201 -15.12 -2.74 -2.07
CA MET A 201 -14.48 -3.30 -3.28
C MET A 201 -13.73 -4.59 -2.96
N CYS A 202 -12.96 -4.64 -1.87
CA CYS A 202 -12.28 -5.86 -1.43
C CYS A 202 -13.28 -6.95 -1.05
N MET A 203 -14.32 -6.62 -0.28
CA MET A 203 -15.38 -7.56 0.11
C MET A 203 -16.09 -8.17 -1.11
N GLN A 204 -16.48 -7.35 -2.11
CA GLN A 204 -17.21 -7.81 -3.30
C GLN A 204 -16.37 -8.68 -4.23
N ASN A 205 -15.05 -8.59 -4.17
CA ASN A 205 -14.13 -9.32 -5.04
C ASN A 205 -13.27 -10.35 -4.28
N ASP A 206 -13.66 -10.71 -3.06
CA ASP A 206 -12.99 -11.71 -2.22
C ASP A 206 -11.47 -11.48 -2.06
N LEU A 207 -11.03 -10.22 -2.07
CA LEU A 207 -9.63 -9.86 -1.83
C LEU A 207 -9.39 -9.68 -0.32
N PRO A 208 -8.75 -10.61 0.39
CA PRO A 208 -8.47 -10.45 1.80
C PRO A 208 -7.44 -9.34 2.05
N ILE A 209 -7.54 -8.69 3.23
CA ILE A 209 -6.59 -7.67 3.67
C ILE A 209 -5.87 -8.18 4.91
N TYR A 210 -4.54 -8.09 4.92
CA TYR A 210 -3.75 -8.40 6.10
C TYR A 210 -3.06 -7.14 6.60
N VAL A 211 -3.44 -6.69 7.80
CA VAL A 211 -2.90 -5.46 8.44
C VAL A 211 -1.78 -5.86 9.39
N PHE A 212 -0.61 -5.27 9.24
CA PHE A 212 0.56 -5.57 10.06
C PHE A 212 1.50 -4.37 10.19
N ASN A 213 2.40 -4.41 11.17
CA ASN A 213 3.42 -3.38 11.35
C ASN A 213 4.60 -3.61 10.39
N MET A 214 4.68 -2.78 9.35
CA MET A 214 5.74 -2.80 8.34
C MET A 214 7.04 -2.14 8.82
N ASP A 215 6.98 -1.28 9.84
CA ASP A 215 8.15 -0.56 10.36
C ASP A 215 9.11 -1.45 11.15
N ILE A 216 8.64 -2.63 11.57
CA ILE A 216 9.49 -3.64 12.21
C ILE A 216 10.14 -4.49 11.14
N VAL A 217 11.48 -4.39 11.04
CA VAL A 217 12.29 -5.15 10.09
C VAL A 217 12.07 -6.67 10.28
N GLY A 218 11.80 -7.36 9.17
CA GLY A 218 11.53 -8.80 9.14
C GLY A 218 10.05 -9.18 9.23
N ASN A 219 9.15 -8.26 9.62
CA ASN A 219 7.72 -8.58 9.71
C ASN A 219 7.12 -8.93 8.34
N LEU A 220 7.53 -8.27 7.26
CA LEU A 220 7.03 -8.61 5.92
C LEU A 220 7.36 -10.08 5.57
N LYS A 221 8.58 -10.53 5.85
CA LYS A 221 8.97 -11.93 5.65
C LYS A 221 8.16 -12.89 6.52
N LYS A 222 7.93 -12.55 7.79
CA LYS A 222 7.12 -13.36 8.70
C LYS A 222 5.71 -13.56 8.17
N VAL A 223 5.05 -12.49 7.69
CA VAL A 223 3.72 -12.57 7.06
C VAL A 223 3.73 -13.51 5.85
N ILE A 224 4.72 -13.39 4.97
CA ILE A 224 4.86 -14.26 3.79
C ILE A 224 5.13 -15.72 4.20
N SER A 225 5.86 -15.95 5.29
CA SER A 225 6.11 -17.28 5.85
C SER A 225 4.89 -17.88 6.54
N GLY A 226 3.84 -17.09 6.79
CA GLY A 226 2.58 -17.53 7.40
C GLY A 226 2.51 -17.36 8.91
N GLU A 227 3.38 -16.55 9.52
CA GLU A 227 3.29 -16.21 10.93
C GLU A 227 2.14 -15.22 11.19
N ASP A 228 1.39 -15.47 12.28
CA ASP A 228 0.24 -14.64 12.68
C ASP A 228 0.70 -13.45 13.54
N ILE A 229 1.18 -12.40 12.88
CA ILE A 229 1.68 -11.18 13.55
C ILE A 229 0.77 -9.95 13.34
N GLY A 230 -0.32 -10.10 12.61
CA GLY A 230 -1.22 -9.02 12.22
C GLY A 230 -2.69 -9.35 12.45
N THR A 231 -3.55 -8.73 11.66
CA THR A 231 -5.00 -9.03 11.60
C THR A 231 -5.41 -9.32 10.16
N LEU A 232 -6.10 -10.44 9.94
CA LEU A 232 -6.70 -10.80 8.66
C LEU A 232 -8.13 -10.26 8.59
N VAL A 233 -8.47 -9.54 7.50
CA VAL A 233 -9.84 -9.15 7.15
C VAL A 233 -10.28 -9.95 5.94
N HIS A 234 -11.45 -10.59 6.03
CA HIS A 234 -11.95 -11.48 4.98
C HIS A 234 -13.49 -11.51 4.94
N ASN A 235 -14.11 -12.25 4.01
CA ASN A 235 -15.55 -12.55 4.00
C ASN A 235 -15.93 -13.60 5.02
#